data_a54b8819e97494bea5c4e9a64b5da38e
#
_entry.id   a54b8819e97494bea5c4e9a64b5da38e
#
_cell.length_a   1.000
_cell.length_b   1.000
_cell.length_c   1.000
_cell.angle_alpha   90.00
_cell.angle_beta   90.00
_cell.angle_gamma   90.00
#
_symmetry.space_group_name_H-M   'P 1'
#
loop_
_entity.id
_entity.type
_entity.pdbx_description
1 polymer ?
#
loop_
_entity_poly.entity_id
_entity_poly.type
_entity_poly.pdbx_seq_one_letter_code
_entity_poly.pdbx_strand_id
1 'polypeptide(L)'
;MELSNFAKGAKFSAIRKMFNESQKMTDVISFSMGEPDFDTPAAVVEEACKQWRNHKTHYTPNKGILALRQAVAKYHANDLKPDPEKNVCVSNGGSDAIRIALCAILNPGDEVVIVTPCWSNYFSQVAMYGAKVVEVPTYEENEFRPCVADVAAAITDKTKCMIINYPCNPTGAIMDEETAKGLAQLLDERDIYLLSDEVYSNFVYDGARHVSVIEYMKDKDKVIYLNSFSKMFAMTGWRIAYVVASEKVVAAMSNITECGPSCFPEPTQLAAAKALECCLDEIPVMKASYDRRRKLICGLLNEIPLISCRMPKGAFYAFVNIKALGVDDETFCMDLLHKKGVVLVPGSGFGDAGAGFVRISYATSDENIYEGMRRLKEYIEENYVK
;
A
#
# COMPACT_ATOMS: atom_id res chain seq x y z
N MET A 1 -32.07 -17.46 -7.79
CA MET A 1 -31.28 -16.37 -8.41
C MET A 1 -29.81 -16.56 -8.03
N GLU A 2 -28.91 -16.41 -8.96
CA GLU A 2 -27.46 -16.54 -8.70
C GLU A 2 -26.80 -15.17 -8.52
N LEU A 3 -25.73 -15.12 -7.69
CA LEU A 3 -24.88 -13.96 -7.55
C LEU A 3 -24.03 -13.75 -8.82
N SER A 4 -23.50 -12.53 -9.01
CA SER A 4 -22.54 -12.26 -10.08
C SER A 4 -21.27 -13.12 -9.96
N ASN A 5 -20.60 -13.37 -11.08
CA ASN A 5 -19.36 -14.16 -11.06
C ASN A 5 -18.29 -13.54 -10.17
N PHE A 6 -18.17 -12.20 -10.15
CA PHE A 6 -17.27 -11.50 -9.24
C PHE A 6 -17.62 -11.78 -7.77
N ALA A 7 -18.90 -11.64 -7.37
CA ALA A 7 -19.31 -11.86 -6.00
C ALA A 7 -19.09 -13.32 -5.54
N LYS A 8 -19.25 -14.31 -6.45
CA LYS A 8 -18.95 -15.72 -6.16
C LYS A 8 -17.45 -15.97 -5.95
N GLY A 9 -16.59 -15.24 -6.67
CA GLY A 9 -15.14 -15.37 -6.60
C GLY A 9 -14.48 -14.50 -5.53
N ALA A 10 -15.19 -13.49 -5.00
CA ALA A 10 -14.63 -12.57 -4.02
C ALA A 10 -14.35 -13.29 -2.69
N LYS A 11 -13.10 -13.23 -2.24
CA LYS A 11 -12.66 -13.80 -0.95
C LYS A 11 -12.07 -12.69 -0.08
N PHE A 12 -12.12 -12.88 1.23
CA PHE A 12 -11.36 -12.03 2.13
C PHE A 12 -9.86 -12.18 1.85
N SER A 13 -9.15 -11.04 1.88
CA SER A 13 -7.69 -11.08 1.84
C SER A 13 -7.13 -11.84 3.06
N ALA A 14 -5.92 -12.41 2.93
CA ALA A 14 -5.24 -13.09 4.05
C ALA A 14 -5.15 -12.17 5.29
N ILE A 15 -4.89 -10.87 5.09
CA ILE A 15 -4.89 -9.87 6.18
C ILE A 15 -6.22 -9.86 6.92
N ARG A 16 -7.35 -9.80 6.21
CA ARG A 16 -8.69 -9.76 6.81
C ARG A 16 -9.05 -11.10 7.45
N LYS A 17 -8.65 -12.21 6.85
CA LYS A 17 -8.85 -13.57 7.42
C LYS A 17 -8.16 -13.66 8.78
N MET A 18 -6.88 -13.32 8.86
CA MET A 18 -6.13 -13.35 10.12
C MET A 18 -6.69 -12.38 11.16
N PHE A 19 -7.06 -11.17 10.76
CA PHE A 19 -7.71 -10.22 11.65
C PHE A 19 -9.04 -10.77 12.23
N ASN A 20 -9.92 -11.32 11.39
CA ASN A 20 -11.21 -11.86 11.86
C ASN A 20 -11.02 -13.06 12.81
N GLU A 21 -10.03 -13.93 12.55
CA GLU A 21 -9.72 -15.05 13.45
C GLU A 21 -9.21 -14.54 14.80
N SER A 22 -8.36 -13.54 14.81
CA SER A 22 -7.81 -12.96 16.04
C SER A 22 -8.88 -12.33 16.95
N GLN A 23 -9.97 -11.80 16.37
CA GLN A 23 -11.07 -11.22 17.15
C GLN A 23 -11.85 -12.27 17.99
N LYS A 24 -11.65 -13.56 17.75
CA LYS A 24 -12.27 -14.65 18.50
C LYS A 24 -11.48 -15.03 19.76
N MET A 25 -10.32 -14.41 19.96
CA MET A 25 -9.38 -14.75 21.02
C MET A 25 -9.11 -13.56 21.93
N THR A 26 -8.64 -13.85 23.14
CA THR A 26 -8.11 -12.90 24.11
C THR A 26 -6.60 -13.01 24.19
N ASP A 27 -5.89 -12.02 24.71
CA ASP A 27 -4.43 -12.00 24.85
C ASP A 27 -3.70 -12.19 23.51
N VAL A 28 -4.07 -11.38 22.53
CA VAL A 28 -3.52 -11.43 21.17
C VAL A 28 -2.61 -10.24 20.92
N ILE A 29 -1.42 -10.51 20.37
CA ILE A 29 -0.51 -9.49 19.82
C ILE A 29 -0.59 -9.54 18.30
N SER A 30 -1.10 -8.46 17.70
CA SER A 30 -1.34 -8.42 16.26
C SER A 30 -0.30 -7.59 15.52
N PHE A 31 0.37 -8.22 14.56
CA PHE A 31 1.21 -7.59 13.55
C PHE A 31 0.56 -7.61 12.15
N SER A 32 -0.73 -7.90 12.08
CA SER A 32 -1.41 -8.08 10.79
C SER A 32 -1.85 -6.79 10.13
N MET A 33 -2.23 -5.77 10.91
CA MET A 33 -2.73 -4.52 10.36
C MET A 33 -1.58 -3.60 9.94
N GLY A 34 -1.68 -3.09 8.72
CA GLY A 34 -0.72 -2.13 8.18
C GLY A 34 -1.22 -0.70 8.40
N GLU A 35 -1.30 -0.24 9.64
CA GLU A 35 -1.67 1.15 9.96
C GLU A 35 -0.71 1.74 10.99
N PRO A 36 -0.46 3.07 10.89
CA PRO A 36 0.28 3.79 11.93
C PRO A 36 -0.37 3.63 13.32
N ASP A 37 0.44 3.42 14.33
CA ASP A 37 0.03 3.39 15.74
C ASP A 37 0.10 4.80 16.40
N PHE A 38 0.29 5.81 15.58
CA PHE A 38 0.24 7.21 15.96
C PHE A 38 -1.17 7.77 15.83
N ASP A 39 -1.48 8.77 16.63
CA ASP A 39 -2.69 9.55 16.44
C ASP A 39 -2.56 10.51 15.25
N THR A 40 -3.69 10.82 14.63
CA THR A 40 -3.76 11.91 13.66
C THR A 40 -3.32 13.22 14.31
N PRO A 41 -2.48 14.06 13.67
CA PRO A 41 -2.03 15.32 14.24
C PRO A 41 -3.19 16.19 14.77
N ALA A 42 -3.03 16.74 15.96
CA ALA A 42 -4.10 17.48 16.65
C ALA A 42 -4.67 18.63 15.80
N ALA A 43 -3.82 19.36 15.05
CA ALA A 43 -4.26 20.44 14.17
C ALA A 43 -5.21 19.96 13.04
N VAL A 44 -5.06 18.73 12.59
CA VAL A 44 -5.93 18.10 11.59
C VAL A 44 -7.30 17.78 12.20
N VAL A 45 -7.30 17.20 13.41
CA VAL A 45 -8.53 16.87 14.15
C VAL A 45 -9.32 18.13 14.46
N GLU A 46 -8.64 19.17 14.97
CA GLU A 46 -9.25 20.45 15.32
C GLU A 46 -9.86 21.13 14.08
N GLU A 47 -9.15 21.11 12.94
CA GLU A 47 -9.69 21.69 11.70
C GLU A 47 -10.96 20.97 11.26
N ALA A 48 -10.99 19.64 11.27
CA ALA A 48 -12.19 18.88 10.96
C ALA A 48 -13.35 19.24 11.89
N CYS A 49 -13.12 19.25 13.20
CA CYS A 49 -14.13 19.61 14.21
C CYS A 49 -14.68 21.04 13.98
N LYS A 50 -13.80 21.99 13.68
CA LYS A 50 -14.16 23.37 13.35
C LYS A 50 -15.06 23.43 12.12
N GLN A 51 -14.71 22.71 11.04
CA GLN A 51 -15.48 22.74 9.81
C GLN A 51 -16.83 22.03 9.94
N TRP A 52 -16.93 20.97 10.74
CA TRP A 52 -18.23 20.38 11.10
C TRP A 52 -19.11 21.37 11.86
N ARG A 53 -18.56 22.11 12.82
CA ARG A 53 -19.29 23.19 13.54
C ARG A 53 -19.68 24.37 12.64
N ASN A 54 -18.91 24.63 11.59
CA ASN A 54 -19.19 25.65 10.59
C ASN A 54 -20.20 25.19 9.51
N HIS A 55 -20.85 24.05 9.73
CA HIS A 55 -21.90 23.51 8.86
C HIS A 55 -21.42 23.21 7.42
N LYS A 56 -20.14 22.82 7.24
CA LYS A 56 -19.57 22.37 5.97
C LYS A 56 -20.04 20.95 5.64
N THR A 57 -21.36 20.78 5.41
CA THR A 57 -22.03 19.46 5.34
C THR A 57 -22.80 19.27 4.03
N HIS A 58 -22.52 20.08 3.01
CA HIS A 58 -23.16 20.00 1.71
C HIS A 58 -22.31 19.23 0.69
N TYR A 59 -22.89 18.95 -0.47
CA TYR A 59 -22.16 18.33 -1.57
C TYR A 59 -20.96 19.17 -2.01
N THR A 60 -19.88 18.49 -2.35
CA THR A 60 -18.65 19.07 -2.87
C THR A 60 -18.41 18.63 -4.32
N PRO A 61 -17.51 19.27 -5.07
CA PRO A 61 -17.16 18.79 -6.41
C PRO A 61 -16.65 17.34 -6.39
N ASN A 62 -17.02 16.55 -7.38
CA ASN A 62 -16.72 15.11 -7.48
C ASN A 62 -15.23 14.79 -7.45
N LYS A 63 -14.39 15.64 -8.04
CA LYS A 63 -12.92 15.51 -7.99
C LYS A 63 -12.28 16.08 -6.72
N GLY A 64 -13.08 16.50 -5.74
CA GLY A 64 -12.64 17.12 -4.49
C GLY A 64 -12.60 18.65 -4.54
N ILE A 65 -12.58 19.28 -3.36
CA ILE A 65 -12.53 20.75 -3.22
C ILE A 65 -11.21 21.32 -3.75
N LEU A 66 -11.28 22.54 -4.29
CA LEU A 66 -10.11 23.21 -4.85
C LEU A 66 -9.00 23.42 -3.82
N ALA A 67 -9.35 23.77 -2.58
CA ALA A 67 -8.38 23.99 -1.51
C ALA A 67 -7.47 22.77 -1.26
N LEU A 68 -8.04 21.55 -1.21
CA LEU A 68 -7.24 20.34 -1.07
C LEU A 68 -6.39 20.07 -2.32
N ARG A 69 -6.95 20.23 -3.51
CA ARG A 69 -6.23 20.03 -4.76
C ARG A 69 -5.06 21.02 -4.92
N GLN A 70 -5.22 22.28 -4.46
CA GLN A 70 -4.14 23.26 -4.40
C GLN A 70 -3.06 22.87 -3.37
N ALA A 71 -3.44 22.37 -2.19
CA ALA A 71 -2.49 21.87 -1.20
C ALA A 71 -1.67 20.69 -1.74
N VAL A 72 -2.31 19.75 -2.44
CA VAL A 72 -1.64 18.65 -3.15
C VAL A 72 -0.67 19.16 -4.21
N ALA A 73 -1.11 20.11 -5.05
CA ALA A 73 -0.26 20.69 -6.10
C ALA A 73 0.95 21.42 -5.51
N LYS A 74 0.77 22.11 -4.39
CA LYS A 74 1.87 22.76 -3.66
C LYS A 74 2.84 21.74 -3.06
N TYR A 75 2.33 20.64 -2.48
CA TYR A 75 3.17 19.56 -1.95
C TYR A 75 4.04 18.94 -3.04
N HIS A 76 3.51 18.79 -4.25
CA HIS A 76 4.19 18.24 -5.42
C HIS A 76 4.82 19.30 -6.36
N ALA A 77 5.08 20.51 -5.87
CA ALA A 77 5.62 21.60 -6.70
C ALA A 77 7.02 21.33 -7.28
N ASN A 78 7.79 20.45 -6.66
CA ASN A 78 9.17 20.16 -7.07
C ASN A 78 9.32 18.84 -7.85
N ASP A 79 8.29 17.98 -7.87
CA ASP A 79 8.33 16.67 -8.53
C ASP A 79 7.29 16.56 -9.65
N LEU A 80 6.03 16.30 -9.34
CA LEU A 80 4.96 16.06 -10.33
C LEU A 80 4.42 17.35 -10.97
N LYS A 81 4.48 18.48 -10.29
CA LYS A 81 4.01 19.81 -10.73
C LYS A 81 2.60 19.81 -11.32
N PRO A 82 1.60 19.21 -10.66
CA PRO A 82 0.27 19.11 -11.23
C PRO A 82 -0.46 20.45 -11.24
N ASP A 83 -1.27 20.67 -12.28
CA ASP A 83 -2.30 21.70 -12.26
C ASP A 83 -3.43 21.26 -11.32
N PRO A 84 -3.74 22.01 -10.25
CA PRO A 84 -4.79 21.64 -9.30
C PRO A 84 -6.19 21.57 -9.91
N GLU A 85 -6.43 22.26 -11.01
CA GLU A 85 -7.74 22.23 -11.70
C GLU A 85 -7.90 21.01 -12.61
N LYS A 86 -6.79 20.47 -13.14
CA LYS A 86 -6.79 19.49 -14.22
C LYS A 86 -6.27 18.12 -13.78
N ASN A 87 -5.23 18.09 -12.96
CA ASN A 87 -4.44 16.88 -12.74
C ASN A 87 -4.66 16.21 -11.39
N VAL A 88 -5.47 16.77 -10.49
CA VAL A 88 -5.66 16.24 -9.14
C VAL A 88 -7.09 15.77 -8.93
N CYS A 89 -7.25 14.52 -8.50
CA CYS A 89 -8.52 13.91 -8.08
C CYS A 89 -8.42 13.38 -6.65
N VAL A 90 -9.36 13.78 -5.80
CA VAL A 90 -9.50 13.26 -4.44
C VAL A 90 -10.30 11.96 -4.46
N SER A 91 -10.10 11.08 -3.48
CA SER A 91 -10.78 9.80 -3.38
C SER A 91 -11.02 9.38 -1.92
N ASN A 92 -11.89 8.39 -1.70
CA ASN A 92 -12.23 7.84 -0.39
C ASN A 92 -11.16 6.85 0.11
N GLY A 93 -9.92 7.36 0.24
CA GLY A 93 -8.72 6.57 0.58
C GLY A 93 -8.12 5.85 -0.63
N GLY A 94 -6.90 5.30 -0.45
CA GLY A 94 -6.12 4.69 -1.53
C GLY A 94 -6.84 3.55 -2.26
N SER A 95 -7.56 2.69 -1.54
CA SER A 95 -8.32 1.59 -2.16
C SER A 95 -9.37 2.08 -3.16
N ASP A 96 -10.06 3.17 -2.84
CA ASP A 96 -11.03 3.78 -3.74
C ASP A 96 -10.34 4.48 -4.91
N ALA A 97 -9.22 5.15 -4.66
CA ALA A 97 -8.41 5.76 -5.70
C ALA A 97 -8.00 4.75 -6.80
N ILE A 98 -7.50 3.58 -6.40
CA ILE A 98 -7.14 2.51 -7.33
C ILE A 98 -8.37 2.00 -8.06
N ARG A 99 -9.46 1.75 -7.34
CA ARG A 99 -10.72 1.28 -7.91
C ARG A 99 -11.24 2.20 -9.01
N ILE A 100 -11.32 3.51 -8.76
CA ILE A 100 -11.82 4.47 -9.75
C ILE A 100 -10.83 4.71 -10.89
N ALA A 101 -9.51 4.66 -10.62
CA ALA A 101 -8.49 4.75 -11.65
C ALA A 101 -8.55 3.55 -12.61
N LEU A 102 -8.64 2.33 -12.08
CA LEU A 102 -8.79 1.12 -12.90
C LEU A 102 -10.11 1.13 -13.68
N CYS A 103 -11.21 1.60 -13.07
CA CYS A 103 -12.48 1.78 -13.76
C CYS A 103 -12.37 2.75 -14.96
N ALA A 104 -11.52 3.77 -14.84
CA ALA A 104 -11.35 4.77 -15.89
C ALA A 104 -10.56 4.26 -17.11
N ILE A 105 -9.74 3.20 -16.95
CA ILE A 105 -8.80 2.77 -17.98
C ILE A 105 -9.00 1.33 -18.47
N LEU A 106 -9.65 0.45 -17.70
CA LEU A 106 -9.77 -0.98 -18.03
C LEU A 106 -11.08 -1.32 -18.72
N ASN A 107 -11.00 -2.26 -19.65
CA ASN A 107 -12.12 -2.98 -20.24
C ASN A 107 -12.04 -4.48 -19.90
N PRO A 108 -13.15 -5.22 -20.00
CA PRO A 108 -13.11 -6.67 -19.88
C PRO A 108 -12.17 -7.28 -20.92
N GLY A 109 -11.27 -8.16 -20.44
CA GLY A 109 -10.26 -8.84 -21.26
C GLY A 109 -8.91 -8.14 -21.35
N ASP A 110 -8.78 -6.90 -20.86
CA ASP A 110 -7.48 -6.23 -20.68
C ASP A 110 -6.61 -6.99 -19.67
N GLU A 111 -5.31 -6.83 -19.78
CA GLU A 111 -4.33 -7.37 -18.85
C GLU A 111 -3.68 -6.27 -18.02
N VAL A 112 -3.44 -6.57 -16.76
CA VAL A 112 -2.72 -5.69 -15.82
C VAL A 112 -1.50 -6.44 -15.29
N VAL A 113 -0.32 -5.92 -15.59
CA VAL A 113 0.95 -6.42 -15.03
C VAL A 113 1.10 -5.94 -13.60
N ILE A 114 1.33 -6.87 -12.68
CA ILE A 114 1.53 -6.57 -11.25
C ILE A 114 2.82 -7.25 -10.77
N VAL A 115 3.68 -6.46 -10.16
CA VAL A 115 4.89 -6.98 -9.50
C VAL A 115 4.51 -7.61 -8.17
N THR A 116 4.86 -8.88 -7.95
CA THR A 116 4.52 -9.62 -6.73
C THR A 116 5.78 -10.08 -5.96
N PRO A 117 5.74 -10.21 -4.61
CA PRO A 117 4.58 -10.03 -3.70
C PRO A 117 4.09 -8.59 -3.63
N CYS A 118 2.76 -8.39 -3.56
CA CYS A 118 2.14 -7.08 -3.53
C CYS A 118 0.88 -7.04 -2.66
N TRP A 119 0.32 -5.87 -2.42
CA TRP A 119 -0.93 -5.74 -1.70
C TRP A 119 -2.08 -6.47 -2.43
N SER A 120 -2.65 -7.47 -1.75
CA SER A 120 -3.60 -8.43 -2.33
C SER A 120 -4.86 -7.83 -2.96
N ASN A 121 -5.26 -6.62 -2.54
CA ASN A 121 -6.46 -6.00 -3.11
C ASN A 121 -6.32 -5.61 -4.58
N TYR A 122 -5.11 -5.48 -5.12
CA TYR A 122 -4.93 -5.22 -6.55
C TYR A 122 -5.56 -6.32 -7.40
N PHE A 123 -5.38 -7.59 -7.01
CA PHE A 123 -5.97 -8.74 -7.71
C PHE A 123 -7.49 -8.62 -7.81
N SER A 124 -8.15 -8.38 -6.66
CA SER A 124 -9.60 -8.25 -6.61
C SER A 124 -10.10 -7.03 -7.38
N GLN A 125 -9.39 -5.92 -7.31
CA GLN A 125 -9.79 -4.68 -8.00
C GLN A 125 -9.66 -4.79 -9.52
N VAL A 126 -8.62 -5.48 -10.03
CA VAL A 126 -8.51 -5.79 -11.47
C VAL A 126 -9.63 -6.71 -11.92
N ALA A 127 -9.91 -7.77 -11.13
CA ALA A 127 -10.98 -8.72 -11.44
C ALA A 127 -12.38 -8.09 -11.48
N MET A 128 -12.62 -7.00 -10.72
CA MET A 128 -13.91 -6.26 -10.74
C MET A 128 -14.30 -5.77 -12.13
N TYR A 129 -13.33 -5.50 -12.99
CA TYR A 129 -13.54 -4.97 -14.34
C TYR A 129 -13.42 -6.03 -15.43
N GLY A 130 -13.36 -7.32 -15.05
CA GLY A 130 -13.20 -8.41 -15.99
C GLY A 130 -11.82 -8.45 -16.67
N ALA A 131 -10.86 -7.71 -16.15
CA ALA A 131 -9.47 -7.74 -16.59
C ALA A 131 -8.70 -8.88 -15.89
N LYS A 132 -7.54 -9.24 -16.45
CA LYS A 132 -6.68 -10.31 -15.95
C LYS A 132 -5.42 -9.75 -15.33
N VAL A 133 -4.99 -10.33 -14.22
CA VAL A 133 -3.68 -10.06 -13.64
C VAL A 133 -2.63 -10.93 -14.32
N VAL A 134 -1.51 -10.30 -14.67
CA VAL A 134 -0.27 -10.96 -15.11
C VAL A 134 0.78 -10.67 -14.05
N GLU A 135 1.14 -11.67 -13.26
CA GLU A 135 2.10 -11.51 -12.15
C GLU A 135 3.53 -11.53 -12.67
N VAL A 136 4.35 -10.60 -12.18
CA VAL A 136 5.79 -10.61 -12.35
C VAL A 136 6.42 -10.84 -10.97
N PRO A 137 6.93 -12.04 -10.70
CA PRO A 137 7.47 -12.39 -9.40
C PRO A 137 8.79 -11.66 -9.12
N THR A 138 8.97 -11.26 -7.87
CA THR A 138 10.24 -10.78 -7.34
C THR A 138 10.70 -11.67 -6.19
N TYR A 139 11.99 -11.72 -5.96
CA TYR A 139 12.60 -12.68 -5.06
C TYR A 139 13.54 -11.99 -4.05
N GLU A 140 13.77 -12.67 -2.95
CA GLU A 140 14.61 -12.19 -1.85
C GLU A 140 16.04 -11.91 -2.31
N GLU A 141 16.58 -12.69 -3.25
CA GLU A 141 17.95 -12.60 -3.74
C GLU A 141 18.26 -11.26 -4.39
N ASN A 142 17.26 -10.63 -5.06
CA ASN A 142 17.39 -9.30 -5.65
C ASN A 142 16.63 -8.22 -4.84
N GLU A 143 16.46 -8.45 -3.53
CA GLU A 143 15.80 -7.51 -2.61
C GLU A 143 14.35 -7.20 -2.99
N PHE A 144 13.63 -8.15 -3.60
CA PHE A 144 12.27 -7.99 -4.09
C PHE A 144 12.09 -6.82 -5.07
N ARG A 145 13.11 -6.51 -5.86
CA ARG A 145 13.01 -5.54 -6.95
C ARG A 145 12.63 -6.25 -8.25
N PRO A 146 11.81 -5.64 -9.11
CA PRO A 146 11.45 -6.23 -10.39
C PRO A 146 12.65 -6.28 -11.34
N CYS A 147 12.78 -7.37 -12.08
CA CYS A 147 13.66 -7.44 -13.23
C CYS A 147 12.97 -6.83 -14.45
N VAL A 148 13.60 -5.85 -15.10
CA VAL A 148 13.02 -5.16 -16.27
C VAL A 148 12.74 -6.14 -17.42
N ALA A 149 13.61 -7.14 -17.60
CA ALA A 149 13.42 -8.16 -18.63
C ALA A 149 12.20 -9.04 -18.37
N ASP A 150 11.94 -9.40 -17.11
CA ASP A 150 10.77 -10.19 -16.73
C ASP A 150 9.48 -9.39 -16.92
N VAL A 151 9.49 -8.10 -16.58
CA VAL A 151 8.37 -7.18 -16.86
C VAL A 151 8.13 -7.08 -18.37
N ALA A 152 9.19 -6.93 -19.18
CA ALA A 152 9.08 -6.84 -20.63
C ALA A 152 8.48 -8.13 -21.23
N ALA A 153 8.87 -9.30 -20.71
CA ALA A 153 8.34 -10.60 -21.15
C ALA A 153 6.86 -10.81 -20.76
N ALA A 154 6.40 -10.18 -19.68
CA ALA A 154 5.01 -10.26 -19.21
C ALA A 154 4.06 -9.33 -19.97
N ILE A 155 4.56 -8.35 -20.71
CA ILE A 155 3.76 -7.40 -21.49
C ILE A 155 3.30 -8.05 -22.79
N THR A 156 1.99 -7.98 -23.06
CA THR A 156 1.35 -8.43 -24.31
C THR A 156 0.60 -7.28 -24.98
N ASP A 157 0.02 -7.53 -26.15
CA ASP A 157 -0.85 -6.56 -26.84
C ASP A 157 -2.16 -6.25 -26.07
N LYS A 158 -2.48 -7.04 -25.04
CA LYS A 158 -3.63 -6.82 -24.16
C LYS A 158 -3.27 -6.06 -22.88
N THR A 159 -1.98 -5.85 -22.62
CA THR A 159 -1.54 -5.16 -21.42
C THR A 159 -1.95 -3.70 -21.48
N LYS A 160 -2.81 -3.28 -20.57
CA LYS A 160 -3.35 -1.92 -20.47
C LYS A 160 -2.70 -1.10 -19.39
N CYS A 161 -2.29 -1.75 -18.29
CA CYS A 161 -1.74 -1.08 -17.12
C CYS A 161 -0.68 -1.93 -16.44
N MET A 162 0.32 -1.27 -15.87
CA MET A 162 1.22 -1.85 -14.88
C MET A 162 0.95 -1.20 -13.52
N ILE A 163 0.83 -2.02 -12.46
CA ILE A 163 0.71 -1.52 -11.07
C ILE A 163 2.02 -1.83 -10.34
N ILE A 164 2.58 -0.80 -9.71
CA ILE A 164 3.71 -0.92 -8.80
C ILE A 164 3.41 -0.26 -7.46
N ASN A 165 3.98 -0.81 -6.38
CA ASN A 165 3.92 -0.24 -5.05
C ASN A 165 5.32 -0.26 -4.42
N TYR A 166 5.97 0.90 -4.41
CA TYR A 166 7.28 1.09 -3.78
C TYR A 166 7.31 2.44 -3.03
N PRO A 167 7.77 2.44 -1.76
CA PRO A 167 8.18 1.30 -0.93
C PRO A 167 7.06 0.26 -0.79
N CYS A 168 7.44 -1.03 -0.80
CA CYS A 168 6.50 -2.13 -1.03
C CYS A 168 5.83 -2.65 0.24
N ASN A 169 4.55 -2.87 0.18
CA ASN A 169 3.81 -3.77 1.05
C ASN A 169 3.58 -5.10 0.28
N PRO A 170 4.18 -6.25 0.69
CA PRO A 170 4.60 -6.58 2.06
C PRO A 170 6.10 -6.51 2.35
N THR A 171 6.97 -6.36 1.35
CA THR A 171 8.39 -6.71 1.44
C THR A 171 9.26 -5.65 2.10
N GLY A 172 8.80 -4.39 2.20
CA GLY A 172 9.62 -3.26 2.61
C GLY A 172 10.71 -2.88 1.61
N ALA A 173 10.65 -3.42 0.40
CA ALA A 173 11.58 -3.10 -0.69
C ALA A 173 11.40 -1.66 -1.18
N ILE A 174 12.48 -1.07 -1.67
CA ILE A 174 12.49 0.21 -2.38
C ILE A 174 12.98 0.02 -3.80
N MET A 175 12.63 0.95 -4.68
CA MET A 175 13.14 1.00 -6.05
C MET A 175 14.55 1.60 -6.08
N ASP A 176 15.42 1.09 -6.93
CA ASP A 176 16.68 1.76 -7.29
C ASP A 176 16.55 2.51 -8.62
N GLU A 177 17.52 3.40 -8.88
CA GLU A 177 17.48 4.25 -10.08
C GLU A 177 17.62 3.47 -11.39
N GLU A 178 18.41 2.41 -11.41
CA GLU A 178 18.64 1.60 -12.61
C GLU A 178 17.35 0.89 -13.02
N THR A 179 16.70 0.21 -12.07
CA THR A 179 15.42 -0.44 -12.28
C THR A 179 14.34 0.58 -12.68
N ALA A 180 14.27 1.73 -11.98
CA ALA A 180 13.29 2.78 -12.29
C ALA A 180 13.46 3.33 -13.71
N LYS A 181 14.69 3.60 -14.15
CA LYS A 181 15.01 4.05 -15.51
C LYS A 181 14.64 3.00 -16.56
N GLY A 182 14.99 1.74 -16.29
CA GLY A 182 14.67 0.65 -17.22
C GLY A 182 13.15 0.45 -17.39
N LEU A 183 12.39 0.48 -16.27
CA LEU A 183 10.93 0.39 -16.32
C LEU A 183 10.31 1.61 -17.03
N ALA A 184 10.78 2.82 -16.74
CA ALA A 184 10.29 4.02 -17.39
C ALA A 184 10.51 3.97 -18.91
N GLN A 185 11.71 3.58 -19.36
CA GLN A 185 12.00 3.42 -20.78
C GLN A 185 11.07 2.38 -21.41
N LEU A 186 10.90 1.20 -20.79
CA LEU A 186 10.03 0.15 -21.28
C LEU A 186 8.58 0.63 -21.44
N LEU A 187 8.06 1.39 -20.46
CA LEU A 187 6.69 1.89 -20.48
C LEU A 187 6.48 3.04 -21.46
N ASP A 188 7.49 3.91 -21.65
CA ASP A 188 7.46 4.98 -22.66
C ASP A 188 7.36 4.40 -24.11
N GLU A 189 8.01 3.25 -24.36
CA GLU A 189 8.00 2.57 -25.64
C GLU A 189 6.67 1.82 -25.92
N ARG A 190 5.79 1.73 -24.92
CA ARG A 190 4.51 1.00 -24.97
C ARG A 190 3.34 1.94 -24.68
N ASP A 191 2.15 1.57 -25.17
CA ASP A 191 0.90 2.31 -24.82
C ASP A 191 0.25 1.72 -23.58
N ILE A 192 0.94 1.82 -22.43
CA ILE A 192 0.58 1.20 -21.15
C ILE A 192 0.56 2.27 -20.05
N TYR A 193 -0.51 2.29 -19.25
CA TYR A 193 -0.57 3.13 -18.07
C TYR A 193 0.32 2.59 -16.95
N LEU A 194 1.01 3.48 -16.24
CA LEU A 194 1.65 3.18 -14.97
C LEU A 194 0.77 3.69 -13.82
N LEU A 195 0.23 2.80 -13.00
CA LEU A 195 -0.34 3.12 -11.70
C LEU A 195 0.74 2.93 -10.65
N SER A 196 1.29 4.03 -10.15
CA SER A 196 2.30 4.03 -9.09
C SER A 196 1.66 4.34 -7.75
N ASP A 197 1.54 3.33 -6.91
CA ASP A 197 1.05 3.45 -5.53
C ASP A 197 2.23 3.78 -4.62
N GLU A 198 2.34 5.04 -4.22
CA GLU A 198 3.46 5.58 -3.46
C GLU A 198 3.07 6.01 -2.03
N VAL A 199 2.07 5.35 -1.45
CA VAL A 199 1.55 5.67 -0.11
C VAL A 199 2.61 5.57 1.01
N TYR A 200 3.73 4.89 0.77
CA TYR A 200 4.85 4.76 1.70
C TYR A 200 6.07 5.59 1.31
N SER A 201 5.99 6.50 0.33
CA SER A 201 7.13 7.29 -0.20
C SER A 201 7.91 8.05 0.88
N ASN A 202 7.25 8.47 1.95
CA ASN A 202 7.87 9.17 3.09
C ASN A 202 8.65 8.25 4.04
N PHE A 203 8.47 6.94 3.97
CA PHE A 203 9.09 5.97 4.88
C PHE A 203 10.17 5.17 4.14
N VAL A 204 11.28 5.82 3.87
CA VAL A 204 12.52 5.26 3.32
C VAL A 204 13.64 5.52 4.32
N TYR A 205 14.48 4.53 4.61
CA TYR A 205 15.43 4.54 5.72
C TYR A 205 16.89 4.58 5.24
N ASP A 206 17.82 4.64 6.21
CA ASP A 206 19.28 4.57 6.01
C ASP A 206 19.83 5.66 5.06
N GLY A 207 19.22 6.85 5.07
CA GLY A 207 19.63 7.97 4.21
C GLY A 207 19.28 7.80 2.72
N ALA A 208 18.62 6.69 2.35
CA ALA A 208 18.15 6.51 0.99
C ALA A 208 17.03 7.51 0.65
N ARG A 209 16.95 7.92 -0.62
CA ARG A 209 15.82 8.67 -1.13
C ARG A 209 14.75 7.72 -1.70
N HIS A 210 13.52 8.17 -1.71
CA HIS A 210 12.50 7.54 -2.52
C HIS A 210 12.81 7.74 -4.00
N VAL A 211 12.80 6.65 -4.76
CA VAL A 211 12.98 6.65 -6.22
C VAL A 211 11.67 6.22 -6.85
N SER A 212 11.09 7.11 -7.65
CA SER A 212 9.87 6.82 -8.40
C SER A 212 10.20 6.56 -9.87
N VAL A 213 9.56 5.54 -10.46
CA VAL A 213 9.62 5.28 -11.91
C VAL A 213 9.13 6.50 -12.70
N ILE A 214 8.17 7.23 -12.13
CA ILE A 214 7.57 8.43 -12.72
C ILE A 214 8.62 9.52 -12.99
N GLU A 215 9.66 9.63 -12.16
CA GLU A 215 10.73 10.63 -12.36
C GLU A 215 11.36 10.52 -13.75
N TYR A 216 11.48 9.30 -14.28
CA TYR A 216 12.18 8.97 -15.53
C TYR A 216 11.26 8.80 -16.73
N MET A 217 9.93 8.69 -16.55
CA MET A 217 8.99 8.64 -17.67
C MET A 217 8.92 9.96 -18.41
N LYS A 218 8.96 9.89 -19.74
CA LYS A 218 8.82 11.04 -20.65
C LYS A 218 7.35 11.40 -20.87
N ASP A 219 6.52 10.39 -21.10
CA ASP A 219 5.09 10.54 -21.33
C ASP A 219 4.33 10.53 -19.99
N LYS A 220 4.05 11.73 -19.45
CA LYS A 220 3.30 11.87 -18.19
C LYS A 220 1.81 11.63 -18.33
N ASP A 221 1.27 11.58 -19.53
CA ASP A 221 -0.16 11.30 -19.75
C ASP A 221 -0.52 9.84 -19.45
N LYS A 222 0.48 8.95 -19.42
CA LYS A 222 0.33 7.54 -19.03
C LYS A 222 0.49 7.30 -17.53
N VAL A 223 0.82 8.32 -16.76
CA VAL A 223 1.08 8.20 -15.32
C VAL A 223 -0.22 8.39 -14.53
N ILE A 224 -0.43 7.48 -13.57
CA ILE A 224 -1.43 7.57 -12.52
C ILE A 224 -0.69 7.43 -11.19
N TYR A 225 -0.31 8.56 -10.61
CA TYR A 225 0.33 8.62 -9.29
C TYR A 225 -0.72 8.56 -8.20
N LEU A 226 -0.53 7.73 -7.19
CA LEU A 226 -1.41 7.60 -6.05
C LEU A 226 -0.66 7.83 -4.74
N ASN A 227 -1.21 8.67 -3.88
CA ASN A 227 -0.79 8.78 -2.49
C ASN A 227 -1.98 8.96 -1.55
N SER A 228 -1.76 8.71 -0.26
CA SER A 228 -2.82 8.71 0.74
C SER A 228 -2.38 9.37 2.04
N PHE A 229 -3.27 10.11 2.65
CA PHE A 229 -3.09 10.67 4.00
C PHE A 229 -3.05 9.59 5.08
N SER A 230 -3.53 8.39 4.76
CA SER A 230 -3.63 7.27 5.69
C SER A 230 -2.32 6.92 6.37
N LYS A 231 -1.19 6.98 5.63
CA LYS A 231 0.11 6.56 6.17
C LYS A 231 0.95 7.76 6.62
N MET A 232 1.00 8.80 5.79
CA MET A 232 1.85 9.95 6.08
C MET A 232 1.38 10.81 7.26
N PHE A 233 0.09 10.73 7.63
CA PHE A 233 -0.50 11.53 8.74
C PHE A 233 -1.34 10.69 9.70
N ALA A 234 -1.18 9.37 9.74
CA ALA A 234 -1.96 8.47 10.60
C ALA A 234 -3.48 8.67 10.46
N MET A 235 -3.97 8.82 9.21
CA MET A 235 -5.37 9.12 8.89
C MET A 235 -6.08 7.92 8.25
N THR A 236 -5.85 6.70 8.72
CA THR A 236 -6.41 5.49 8.11
C THR A 236 -7.94 5.46 8.13
N GLY A 237 -8.55 5.87 9.24
CA GLY A 237 -9.99 5.96 9.43
C GLY A 237 -10.67 7.16 8.74
N TRP A 238 -9.92 8.16 8.32
CA TRP A 238 -10.44 9.36 7.67
C TRP A 238 -10.88 9.14 6.23
N ARG A 239 -10.38 8.08 5.60
CA ARG A 239 -10.72 7.70 4.24
C ARG A 239 -10.48 8.80 3.22
N ILE A 240 -9.25 9.33 3.15
CA ILE A 240 -8.86 10.40 2.23
C ILE A 240 -7.54 10.08 1.53
N ALA A 241 -7.52 10.23 0.20
CA ALA A 241 -6.36 10.04 -0.66
C ALA A 241 -6.51 10.93 -1.91
N TYR A 242 -5.48 10.95 -2.73
CA TYR A 242 -5.50 11.67 -3.99
C TYR A 242 -4.74 10.94 -5.08
N VAL A 243 -5.11 11.24 -6.31
CA VAL A 243 -4.43 10.80 -7.53
C VAL A 243 -3.96 12.03 -8.28
N VAL A 244 -2.75 11.93 -8.85
CA VAL A 244 -2.24 12.88 -9.85
C VAL A 244 -2.13 12.14 -11.17
N ALA A 245 -2.83 12.62 -12.19
CA ALA A 245 -2.86 12.01 -13.52
C ALA A 245 -3.13 13.04 -14.62
N SER A 246 -3.15 12.63 -15.88
CA SER A 246 -3.55 13.49 -16.99
C SER A 246 -4.98 14.00 -16.83
N GLU A 247 -5.27 15.18 -17.41
CA GLU A 247 -6.61 15.79 -17.40
C GLU A 247 -7.70 14.81 -17.85
N LYS A 248 -7.41 14.00 -18.87
CA LYS A 248 -8.32 12.97 -19.41
C LYS A 248 -8.68 11.92 -18.37
N VAL A 249 -7.68 11.40 -17.65
CA VAL A 249 -7.88 10.37 -16.61
C VAL A 249 -8.62 10.97 -15.41
N VAL A 250 -8.24 12.17 -14.96
CA VAL A 250 -8.91 12.88 -13.85
C VAL A 250 -10.37 13.19 -14.17
N ALA A 251 -10.68 13.59 -15.40
CA ALA A 251 -12.07 13.83 -15.83
C ALA A 251 -12.89 12.54 -15.80
N ALA A 252 -12.34 11.42 -16.30
CA ALA A 252 -12.99 10.12 -16.23
C ALA A 252 -13.23 9.67 -14.79
N MET A 253 -12.20 9.78 -13.92
CA MET A 253 -12.32 9.45 -12.49
C MET A 253 -13.39 10.28 -11.79
N SER A 254 -13.48 11.59 -12.10
CA SER A 254 -14.50 12.49 -11.56
C SER A 254 -15.92 12.02 -11.92
N ASN A 255 -16.15 11.64 -13.18
CA ASN A 255 -17.44 11.12 -13.64
C ASN A 255 -17.79 9.77 -12.96
N ILE A 256 -16.79 8.90 -12.76
CA ILE A 256 -16.98 7.62 -12.05
C ILE A 256 -17.33 7.88 -10.57
N THR A 257 -16.71 8.87 -9.94
CA THR A 257 -17.01 9.26 -8.56
C THR A 257 -18.47 9.72 -8.43
N GLU A 258 -19.01 10.42 -9.42
CA GLU A 258 -20.43 10.81 -9.43
C GLU A 258 -21.38 9.61 -9.39
N CYS A 259 -21.02 8.53 -10.09
CA CYS A 259 -21.81 7.29 -10.10
C CYS A 259 -21.69 6.45 -8.80
N GLY A 260 -20.78 6.81 -7.91
CA GLY A 260 -20.54 6.12 -6.64
C GLY A 260 -20.87 6.97 -5.43
N PRO A 261 -19.86 7.47 -4.70
CA PRO A 261 -20.07 8.31 -3.51
C PRO A 261 -20.56 9.73 -3.82
N SER A 262 -20.58 10.13 -5.06
CA SER A 262 -20.85 11.46 -5.61
C SER A 262 -19.82 12.51 -5.19
N CYS A 263 -19.47 12.60 -3.92
CA CYS A 263 -18.47 13.53 -3.39
C CYS A 263 -17.90 13.03 -2.06
N PHE A 264 -16.98 13.80 -1.48
CA PHE A 264 -16.34 13.50 -0.21
C PHE A 264 -16.63 14.60 0.81
N PRO A 265 -16.70 14.28 2.13
CA PRO A 265 -17.01 15.25 3.18
C PRO A 265 -16.06 16.47 3.14
N GLU A 266 -16.60 17.69 3.06
CA GLU A 266 -15.79 18.91 3.01
C GLU A 266 -14.89 19.07 4.25
N PRO A 267 -15.35 18.79 5.50
CA PRO A 267 -14.50 18.87 6.69
C PRO A 267 -13.27 17.95 6.63
N THR A 268 -13.42 16.72 6.11
CA THR A 268 -12.31 15.78 5.93
C THR A 268 -11.31 16.32 4.91
N GLN A 269 -11.77 16.89 3.82
CA GLN A 269 -10.91 17.45 2.79
C GLN A 269 -10.15 18.69 3.26
N LEU A 270 -10.80 19.58 4.03
CA LEU A 270 -10.14 20.75 4.61
C LEU A 270 -9.11 20.35 5.67
N ALA A 271 -9.41 19.33 6.47
CA ALA A 271 -8.46 18.77 7.43
C ALA A 271 -7.24 18.14 6.72
N ALA A 272 -7.45 17.45 5.59
CA ALA A 272 -6.36 16.91 4.78
C ALA A 272 -5.49 18.01 4.15
N ALA A 273 -6.12 19.11 3.66
CA ALA A 273 -5.36 20.27 3.20
C ALA A 273 -4.51 20.86 4.33
N LYS A 274 -5.08 20.98 5.53
CA LYS A 274 -4.39 21.44 6.73
C LYS A 274 -3.19 20.55 7.09
N ALA A 275 -3.32 19.24 6.95
CA ALA A 275 -2.21 18.31 7.17
C ALA A 275 -1.00 18.62 6.26
N LEU A 276 -1.23 18.82 4.97
CA LEU A 276 -0.17 19.20 4.02
C LEU A 276 0.41 20.59 4.27
N GLU A 277 -0.36 21.51 4.83
CA GLU A 277 0.08 22.87 5.09
C GLU A 277 0.98 23.02 6.32
N CYS A 278 0.69 22.28 7.41
CA CYS A 278 1.32 22.54 8.70
C CYS A 278 1.71 21.33 9.54
N CYS A 279 1.59 20.09 9.02
CA CYS A 279 1.93 18.88 9.80
C CYS A 279 3.01 18.01 9.10
N LEU A 280 3.75 18.56 8.13
CA LEU A 280 4.80 17.81 7.44
C LEU A 280 5.95 17.41 8.36
N ASP A 281 6.19 18.14 9.43
CA ASP A 281 7.18 17.90 10.47
C ASP A 281 6.84 16.70 11.38
N GLU A 282 5.60 16.23 11.40
CA GLU A 282 5.20 14.99 12.08
C GLU A 282 5.73 13.73 11.37
N ILE A 283 5.92 13.80 10.05
CA ILE A 283 6.38 12.66 9.25
C ILE A 283 7.77 12.17 9.67
N PRO A 284 8.80 13.03 9.83
CA PRO A 284 10.09 12.63 10.36
C PRO A 284 10.05 11.98 11.74
N VAL A 285 9.13 12.39 12.61
CA VAL A 285 8.94 11.80 13.95
C VAL A 285 8.47 10.35 13.84
N MET A 286 7.42 10.10 13.08
CA MET A 286 6.95 8.74 12.79
C MET A 286 8.03 7.89 12.11
N LYS A 287 8.71 8.45 11.10
CA LYS A 287 9.80 7.77 10.39
C LYS A 287 10.92 7.34 11.32
N ALA A 288 11.36 8.20 12.23
CA ALA A 288 12.41 7.88 13.20
C ALA A 288 11.99 6.74 14.14
N SER A 289 10.73 6.74 14.59
CA SER A 289 10.18 5.64 15.40
C SER A 289 10.13 4.32 14.63
N TYR A 290 9.65 4.34 13.38
CA TYR A 290 9.63 3.15 12.54
C TYR A 290 11.04 2.63 12.21
N ASP A 291 12.02 3.50 11.98
CA ASP A 291 13.42 3.08 11.76
C ASP A 291 14.00 2.37 12.97
N ARG A 292 13.73 2.85 14.18
CA ARG A 292 14.15 2.22 15.42
C ARG A 292 13.49 0.84 15.58
N ARG A 293 12.16 0.75 15.40
CA ARG A 293 11.40 -0.50 15.50
C ARG A 293 11.78 -1.50 14.41
N ARG A 294 12.09 -1.05 13.22
CA ARG A 294 12.62 -1.85 12.12
C ARG A 294 13.89 -2.58 12.53
N LYS A 295 14.85 -1.83 13.10
CA LYS A 295 16.13 -2.39 13.57
C LYS A 295 15.91 -3.36 14.73
N LEU A 296 15.02 -3.01 15.67
CA LEU A 296 14.67 -3.86 16.81
C LEU A 296 14.08 -5.19 16.34
N ILE A 297 13.01 -5.15 15.54
CA ILE A 297 12.31 -6.37 15.15
C ILE A 297 13.17 -7.28 14.26
N CYS A 298 13.93 -6.70 13.32
CA CYS A 298 14.83 -7.50 12.48
C CYS A 298 15.97 -8.12 13.26
N GLY A 299 16.49 -7.43 14.29
CA GLY A 299 17.48 -8.00 15.21
C GLY A 299 16.91 -9.23 15.93
N LEU A 300 15.74 -9.08 16.56
CA LEU A 300 15.06 -10.16 17.28
C LEU A 300 14.70 -11.34 16.36
N LEU A 301 14.18 -11.07 15.16
CA LEU A 301 13.83 -12.12 14.19
C LEU A 301 15.05 -12.96 13.76
N ASN A 302 16.20 -12.31 13.52
CA ASN A 302 17.40 -13.01 13.08
C ASN A 302 18.14 -13.77 14.21
N GLU A 303 17.68 -13.63 15.46
CA GLU A 303 18.10 -14.49 16.59
C GLU A 303 17.25 -15.77 16.71
N ILE A 304 16.15 -15.88 15.96
CA ILE A 304 15.26 -17.04 15.99
C ILE A 304 15.77 -18.07 14.97
N PRO A 305 15.97 -19.34 15.37
CA PRO A 305 16.46 -20.37 14.47
C PRO A 305 15.46 -20.66 13.33
N LEU A 306 15.97 -21.10 12.19
CA LEU A 306 15.21 -21.56 11.02
C LEU A 306 14.39 -20.47 10.29
N ILE A 307 14.45 -19.24 10.72
CA ILE A 307 13.86 -18.12 10.00
C ILE A 307 14.90 -17.03 9.72
N SER A 308 14.61 -16.17 8.75
CA SER A 308 15.48 -15.04 8.46
C SER A 308 14.66 -13.85 7.98
N CYS A 309 15.15 -12.64 8.25
CA CYS A 309 14.54 -11.40 7.81
C CYS A 309 15.61 -10.46 7.24
N ARG A 310 15.48 -10.11 5.97
CA ARG A 310 16.27 -9.00 5.42
C ARG A 310 15.77 -7.67 6.00
N MET A 311 16.72 -6.78 6.26
CA MET A 311 16.39 -5.43 6.75
C MET A 311 15.57 -4.68 5.68
N PRO A 312 14.28 -4.38 5.93
CA PRO A 312 13.47 -3.62 4.97
C PRO A 312 14.02 -2.20 4.83
N LYS A 313 14.02 -1.68 3.60
CA LYS A 313 14.55 -0.34 3.30
C LYS A 313 13.45 0.73 3.26
N GLY A 314 12.19 0.33 3.28
CA GLY A 314 11.04 1.25 3.26
C GLY A 314 9.77 0.67 3.88
N ALA A 315 8.70 1.45 3.89
CA ALA A 315 7.42 1.16 4.52
C ALA A 315 7.57 0.86 6.03
N PHE A 316 6.72 0.02 6.61
CA PHE A 316 6.82 -0.43 7.99
C PHE A 316 6.47 -1.93 8.13
N TYR A 317 6.99 -2.74 7.19
CA TYR A 317 6.79 -4.19 7.14
C TYR A 317 8.11 -4.93 7.10
N ALA A 318 8.18 -6.05 7.84
CA ALA A 318 9.20 -7.08 7.72
C ALA A 318 8.58 -8.28 7.00
N PHE A 319 9.31 -8.82 6.01
CA PHE A 319 8.89 -9.99 5.24
C PHE A 319 9.84 -11.12 5.54
N VAL A 320 9.39 -12.04 6.40
CA VAL A 320 10.21 -13.03 7.07
C VAL A 320 10.18 -14.35 6.31
N ASN A 321 11.34 -14.86 5.95
CA ASN A 321 11.51 -16.16 5.32
C ASN A 321 11.36 -17.26 6.36
N ILE A 322 10.40 -18.17 6.16
CA ILE A 322 10.11 -19.32 7.04
C ILE A 322 10.27 -20.66 6.32
N LYS A 323 10.83 -20.67 5.10
CA LYS A 323 10.94 -21.88 4.26
C LYS A 323 11.67 -23.04 4.95
N ALA A 324 12.66 -22.73 5.80
CA ALA A 324 13.42 -23.77 6.51
C ALA A 324 12.60 -24.50 7.59
N LEU A 325 11.43 -23.98 7.99
CA LEU A 325 10.51 -24.67 8.90
C LEU A 325 9.80 -25.88 8.23
N GLY A 326 9.74 -25.90 6.89
CA GLY A 326 9.13 -27.01 6.14
C GLY A 326 7.59 -27.09 6.29
N VAL A 327 6.94 -25.99 6.66
CA VAL A 327 5.50 -25.85 6.80
C VAL A 327 4.99 -24.73 5.87
N ASP A 328 3.77 -24.83 5.38
CA ASP A 328 3.17 -23.74 4.61
C ASP A 328 2.83 -22.54 5.52
N ASP A 329 2.89 -21.35 4.93
CA ASP A 329 2.77 -20.09 5.65
C ASP A 329 1.35 -19.85 6.22
N GLU A 330 0.27 -20.37 5.61
CA GLU A 330 -1.09 -20.28 6.19
C GLU A 330 -1.21 -21.12 7.46
N THR A 331 -0.76 -22.38 7.41
CA THR A 331 -0.75 -23.29 8.57
C THR A 331 0.09 -22.71 9.68
N PHE A 332 1.29 -22.22 9.35
CA PHE A 332 2.19 -21.59 10.33
C PHE A 332 1.51 -20.42 11.04
N CYS A 333 0.91 -19.48 10.29
CA CYS A 333 0.23 -18.31 10.86
C CYS A 333 -0.97 -18.70 11.74
N MET A 334 -1.77 -19.66 11.31
CA MET A 334 -2.95 -20.12 12.09
C MET A 334 -2.54 -20.83 13.37
N ASP A 335 -1.55 -21.72 13.31
CA ASP A 335 -1.05 -22.44 14.48
C ASP A 335 -0.42 -21.49 15.50
N LEU A 336 0.40 -20.53 15.04
CA LEU A 336 1.02 -19.51 15.89
C LEU A 336 -0.04 -18.64 16.59
N LEU A 337 -1.07 -18.25 15.87
CA LEU A 337 -2.20 -17.52 16.45
C LEU A 337 -2.86 -18.34 17.57
N HIS A 338 -3.24 -19.58 17.30
CA HIS A 338 -3.99 -20.41 18.26
C HIS A 338 -3.15 -20.84 19.46
N LYS A 339 -1.85 -21.12 19.28
CA LYS A 339 -0.98 -21.63 20.35
C LYS A 339 -0.34 -20.54 21.20
N LYS A 340 -0.03 -19.38 20.58
CA LYS A 340 0.75 -18.33 21.26
C LYS A 340 0.11 -16.92 21.18
N GLY A 341 -1.06 -16.78 20.53
CA GLY A 341 -1.76 -15.49 20.43
C GLY A 341 -1.01 -14.44 19.58
N VAL A 342 -0.17 -14.84 18.63
CA VAL A 342 0.55 -13.92 17.75
C VAL A 342 -0.03 -13.95 16.36
N VAL A 343 -0.40 -12.79 15.82
CA VAL A 343 -1.04 -12.65 14.50
C VAL A 343 -0.04 -12.15 13.49
N LEU A 344 0.32 -12.98 12.54
CA LEU A 344 1.08 -12.63 11.33
C LEU A 344 0.19 -12.76 10.10
N VAL A 345 0.68 -12.35 8.94
CA VAL A 345 -0.04 -12.52 7.67
C VAL A 345 0.75 -13.47 6.78
N PRO A 346 0.14 -14.57 6.29
CA PRO A 346 0.81 -15.48 5.39
C PRO A 346 1.21 -14.78 4.09
N GLY A 347 2.43 -15.06 3.62
CA GLY A 347 3.02 -14.42 2.46
C GLY A 347 2.35 -14.81 1.15
N SER A 348 1.82 -16.04 1.05
CA SER A 348 1.00 -16.51 -0.08
C SER A 348 -0.22 -15.61 -0.34
N GLY A 349 -0.70 -14.89 0.69
CA GLY A 349 -1.75 -13.89 0.54
C GLY A 349 -1.37 -12.64 -0.25
N PHE A 350 -0.11 -12.49 -0.65
CA PHE A 350 0.41 -11.35 -1.43
C PHE A 350 0.83 -11.75 -2.86
N GLY A 351 0.43 -12.93 -3.33
CA GLY A 351 0.81 -13.55 -4.60
C GLY A 351 1.68 -14.78 -4.40
N ASP A 352 1.79 -15.62 -5.44
CA ASP A 352 2.50 -16.90 -5.36
C ASP A 352 3.97 -16.77 -4.95
N ALA A 353 4.63 -15.68 -5.36
CA ALA A 353 6.01 -15.38 -4.98
C ALA A 353 6.21 -15.13 -3.47
N GLY A 354 5.11 -14.91 -2.74
CA GLY A 354 5.12 -14.73 -1.29
C GLY A 354 5.08 -16.02 -0.48
N ALA A 355 4.87 -17.18 -1.12
CA ALA A 355 4.79 -18.46 -0.43
C ALA A 355 6.09 -18.80 0.33
N GLY A 356 5.95 -19.30 1.56
CA GLY A 356 7.08 -19.56 2.46
C GLY A 356 7.65 -18.32 3.17
N PHE A 357 6.90 -17.21 3.12
CA PHE A 357 7.18 -16.01 3.90
C PHE A 357 5.99 -15.66 4.81
N VAL A 358 6.23 -14.79 5.79
CA VAL A 358 5.16 -14.15 6.57
C VAL A 358 5.42 -12.66 6.68
N ARG A 359 4.36 -11.84 6.62
CA ARG A 359 4.46 -10.39 6.79
C ARG A 359 4.19 -9.99 8.24
N ILE A 360 5.03 -9.13 8.77
CA ILE A 360 4.94 -8.51 10.09
C ILE A 360 4.90 -6.99 9.90
N SER A 361 3.87 -6.32 10.42
CA SER A 361 3.85 -4.86 10.54
C SER A 361 4.52 -4.46 11.85
N TYR A 362 5.57 -3.62 11.80
CA TYR A 362 6.19 -3.09 13.01
C TYR A 362 5.66 -1.69 13.41
N ALA A 363 4.54 -1.28 12.84
CA ALA A 363 3.79 -0.12 13.28
C ALA A 363 2.97 -0.47 14.55
N THR A 364 3.66 -0.73 15.65
CA THR A 364 3.13 -1.09 16.97
C THR A 364 4.13 -0.71 18.05
N SER A 365 3.77 -0.82 19.34
CA SER A 365 4.66 -0.47 20.44
C SER A 365 5.88 -1.41 20.56
N ASP A 366 6.94 -0.94 21.19
CA ASP A 366 8.13 -1.74 21.44
C ASP A 366 7.83 -2.94 22.33
N GLU A 367 6.94 -2.78 23.31
CA GLU A 367 6.49 -3.84 24.22
C GLU A 367 5.83 -4.98 23.43
N ASN A 368 4.95 -4.64 22.48
CA ASN A 368 4.34 -5.62 21.59
C ASN A 368 5.37 -6.32 20.71
N ILE A 369 6.39 -5.59 20.23
CA ILE A 369 7.46 -6.20 19.44
C ILE A 369 8.25 -7.21 20.29
N TYR A 370 8.70 -6.82 21.49
CA TYR A 370 9.45 -7.74 22.36
C TYR A 370 8.63 -8.97 22.72
N GLU A 371 7.42 -8.79 23.18
CA GLU A 371 6.58 -9.92 23.63
C GLU A 371 6.14 -10.81 22.45
N GLY A 372 5.78 -10.21 21.30
CA GLY A 372 5.40 -10.97 20.12
C GLY A 372 6.57 -11.81 19.57
N MET A 373 7.78 -11.24 19.55
CA MET A 373 8.97 -11.97 19.10
C MET A 373 9.40 -13.06 20.09
N ARG A 374 9.24 -12.83 21.40
CA ARG A 374 9.43 -13.84 22.43
C ARG A 374 8.49 -15.05 22.21
N ARG A 375 7.20 -14.81 22.04
CA ARG A 375 6.20 -15.86 21.79
C ARG A 375 6.47 -16.59 20.47
N LEU A 376 6.88 -15.88 19.42
CA LEU A 376 7.26 -16.46 18.14
C LEU A 376 8.48 -17.38 18.28
N LYS A 377 9.51 -16.94 19.01
CA LYS A 377 10.71 -17.73 19.29
C LYS A 377 10.36 -19.01 20.02
N GLU A 378 9.63 -18.93 21.12
CA GLU A 378 9.16 -20.09 21.88
C GLU A 378 8.38 -21.08 21.00
N TYR A 379 7.48 -20.57 20.17
CA TYR A 379 6.70 -21.42 19.26
C TYR A 379 7.58 -22.18 18.28
N ILE A 380 8.58 -21.53 17.70
CA ILE A 380 9.52 -22.17 16.76
C ILE A 380 10.40 -23.18 17.47
N GLU A 381 10.95 -22.84 18.64
CA GLU A 381 11.80 -23.74 19.44
C GLU A 381 11.06 -24.99 19.88
N GLU A 382 9.78 -24.85 20.32
CA GLU A 382 8.97 -25.99 20.78
C GLU A 382 8.51 -26.93 19.66
N ASN A 383 8.33 -26.45 18.43
CA ASN A 383 7.70 -27.22 17.37
C ASN A 383 8.64 -27.62 16.22
N TYR A 384 9.79 -26.91 16.03
CA TYR A 384 10.64 -27.07 14.85
C TYR A 384 12.13 -27.28 15.18
N VAL A 385 12.60 -26.94 16.38
CA VAL A 385 13.97 -27.16 16.80
C VAL A 385 14.05 -28.50 17.55
N LYS A 386 14.88 -29.44 17.03
CA LYS A 386 15.10 -30.76 17.65
C LYS A 386 16.27 -30.73 18.59
#